data_4ad9077982e1a850aeffec49df19bdd7
#
_entry.id   4ad9077982e1a850aeffec49df19bdd7
#
_cell.length_a   1.000
_cell.length_b   1.000
_cell.length_c   1.000
_cell.angle_alpha   90.00
_cell.angle_beta   90.00
_cell.angle_gamma   90.00
#
_symmetry.space_group_name_H-M   'P 1'
#
loop_
_entity.id
_entity.type
_entity.pdbx_description
1 polymer ?
#
loop_
_entity_poly.entity_id
_entity_poly.type
_entity_poly.pdbx_seq_one_letter_code
_entity_poly.pdbx_strand_id
1 'polypeptide(L)'
;SRLFLQSPRLRKITSILILGLVRMSFLGCKSTRAIASSGEASSDLSSKQLIKAHKKNDVNFKTLQAKAKIDITQGEKKKGATFNLRIQKDKIIWLSAPLGLARMKITPDQVQFYNKTDNTYFDGNYQLLSDFAGFELDFKKVQNILMGQAIYDLKEKPHEVNIQDNSYVLQPKTQDVLLELFYLMNASHFKLNSLQMAQSVKRRFLQVDYKSYQDVDKNVIPKEIKIIAVEDTDEALIDMEIKSVTLNGEVRFPFRIPSGYTEIELN
;
A
#
# COMPACT_ATOMS: atom_id res chain seq x y z
N SER A 1 67.61 -17.58 -9.53
CA SER A 1 66.67 -18.52 -10.15
C SER A 1 65.40 -17.83 -10.62
N ARG A 2 65.48 -17.15 -11.72
CA ARG A 2 64.34 -16.63 -12.46
C ARG A 2 64.20 -17.48 -13.71
N LEU A 3 63.28 -18.47 -13.74
CA LEU A 3 62.93 -19.19 -14.97
C LEU A 3 61.81 -20.22 -14.65
N PHE A 4 60.57 -19.75 -14.48
CA PHE A 4 59.37 -20.62 -14.62
C PHE A 4 58.10 -19.76 -14.69
N LEU A 5 57.97 -18.91 -15.71
CA LEU A 5 56.70 -18.24 -16.01
C LEU A 5 56.68 -17.76 -17.47
N GLN A 6 56.88 -18.68 -18.41
CA GLN A 6 56.59 -18.41 -19.83
C GLN A 6 56.05 -19.67 -20.49
N SER A 7 54.82 -20.08 -20.17
CA SER A 7 54.10 -20.95 -21.06
C SER A 7 52.86 -20.23 -21.58
N PRO A 8 52.68 -20.16 -22.90
CA PRO A 8 51.51 -19.45 -23.48
C PRO A 8 50.14 -20.05 -23.13
N ARG A 9 50.13 -21.25 -22.54
CA ARG A 9 48.91 -21.94 -22.08
C ARG A 9 48.43 -21.38 -20.74
N LEU A 10 49.32 -20.96 -19.85
CA LEU A 10 48.92 -20.38 -18.54
C LEU A 10 48.32 -18.96 -18.72
N ARG A 11 48.80 -18.19 -19.68
CA ARG A 11 48.25 -16.86 -20.00
C ARG A 11 46.82 -16.89 -20.54
N LYS A 12 46.47 -17.95 -21.29
CA LYS A 12 45.11 -18.12 -21.80
C LYS A 12 44.11 -18.55 -20.67
N ILE A 13 44.55 -19.34 -19.72
CA ILE A 13 43.72 -19.81 -18.62
C ILE A 13 43.48 -18.66 -17.63
N THR A 14 44.46 -17.85 -17.30
CA THR A 14 44.28 -16.66 -16.45
C THR A 14 43.38 -15.59 -17.11
N SER A 15 43.50 -15.38 -18.43
CA SER A 15 42.63 -14.45 -19.15
C SER A 15 41.18 -14.94 -19.20
N ILE A 16 40.93 -16.23 -19.32
CA ILE A 16 39.58 -16.84 -19.35
C ILE A 16 38.96 -16.79 -17.94
N LEU A 17 39.77 -17.00 -16.89
CA LEU A 17 39.29 -16.89 -15.49
C LEU A 17 38.95 -15.45 -15.11
N ILE A 18 39.72 -14.47 -15.56
CA ILE A 18 39.43 -13.04 -15.30
C ILE A 18 38.22 -12.57 -16.11
N LEU A 19 38.03 -13.06 -17.35
CA LEU A 19 36.84 -12.78 -18.16
C LEU A 19 35.57 -13.44 -17.59
N GLY A 20 35.71 -14.60 -16.95
CA GLY A 20 34.61 -15.30 -16.27
C GLY A 20 34.15 -14.63 -14.97
N LEU A 21 35.06 -14.05 -14.20
CA LEU A 21 34.75 -13.32 -12.96
C LEU A 21 34.11 -11.96 -13.20
N VAL A 22 34.35 -11.32 -14.36
CA VAL A 22 33.73 -10.01 -14.69
C VAL A 22 32.28 -10.16 -15.16
N ARG A 23 31.81 -11.36 -15.56
CA ARG A 23 30.42 -11.60 -15.98
C ARG A 23 29.46 -11.96 -14.85
N MET A 24 29.93 -12.18 -13.63
CA MET A 24 29.06 -12.49 -12.48
C MET A 24 28.63 -11.28 -11.64
N SER A 25 28.98 -10.05 -12.05
CA SER A 25 28.69 -8.83 -11.26
C SER A 25 27.42 -8.08 -11.68
N PHE A 26 26.56 -8.63 -12.52
CA PHE A 26 25.31 -8.00 -12.96
C PHE A 26 24.05 -8.73 -12.53
N LEU A 27 24.07 -9.37 -11.37
CA LEU A 27 22.84 -9.61 -10.63
C LEU A 27 22.56 -8.34 -9.81
N GLY A 28 22.25 -7.26 -10.52
CA GLY A 28 21.82 -6.02 -9.91
C GLY A 28 20.54 -6.28 -9.13
N CYS A 29 20.60 -6.19 -7.80
CA CYS A 29 19.42 -5.92 -7.00
C CYS A 29 18.70 -4.75 -7.68
N LYS A 30 17.48 -4.97 -8.18
CA LYS A 30 16.58 -3.89 -8.57
C LYS A 30 16.25 -3.12 -7.28
N SER A 31 17.09 -2.13 -6.96
CA SER A 31 16.79 -1.22 -5.86
C SER A 31 15.58 -0.38 -6.28
N THR A 32 14.49 -0.51 -5.57
CA THR A 32 13.34 0.39 -5.68
C THR A 32 13.80 1.80 -5.34
N ARG A 33 13.77 2.69 -6.31
CA ARG A 33 14.09 4.10 -6.07
C ARG A 33 12.93 4.77 -5.35
N ALA A 34 13.23 5.46 -4.25
CA ALA A 34 12.29 6.40 -3.67
C ALA A 34 12.02 7.54 -4.68
N ILE A 35 10.77 7.86 -4.91
CA ILE A 35 10.38 8.97 -5.79
C ILE A 35 10.39 10.25 -4.98
N ALA A 36 11.19 11.23 -5.41
CA ALA A 36 11.14 12.56 -4.85
C ALA A 36 9.87 13.29 -5.32
N SER A 37 9.12 13.89 -4.40
CA SER A 37 7.97 14.73 -4.70
C SER A 37 8.45 16.15 -5.09
N SER A 38 9.08 16.29 -6.26
CA SER A 38 9.75 17.53 -6.69
C SER A 38 8.94 18.39 -7.66
N GLY A 39 7.70 18.01 -7.99
CA GLY A 39 6.84 18.81 -8.85
C GLY A 39 6.22 20.00 -8.11
N GLU A 40 5.96 21.08 -8.84
CA GLU A 40 5.21 22.23 -8.35
C GLU A 40 3.76 22.16 -8.85
N ALA A 41 2.81 22.47 -7.97
CA ALA A 41 1.41 22.55 -8.34
C ALA A 41 1.17 23.80 -9.21
N SER A 42 0.45 23.62 -10.32
CA SER A 42 0.08 24.70 -11.24
C SER A 42 -1.42 25.03 -11.16
N SER A 43 -1.75 26.31 -11.03
CA SER A 43 -3.15 26.78 -11.04
C SER A 43 -3.88 26.57 -12.37
N ASP A 44 -3.15 26.23 -13.44
CA ASP A 44 -3.73 26.04 -14.79
C ASP A 44 -4.38 24.65 -14.95
N LEU A 45 -4.19 23.74 -13.99
CA LEU A 45 -4.74 22.40 -14.08
C LEU A 45 -6.20 22.36 -13.61
N SER A 46 -7.11 21.98 -14.51
CA SER A 46 -8.52 21.79 -14.16
C SER A 46 -8.76 20.51 -13.35
N SER A 47 -9.87 20.45 -12.63
CA SER A 47 -10.27 19.22 -11.92
C SER A 47 -10.39 18.02 -12.86
N LYS A 48 -10.92 18.21 -14.06
CA LYS A 48 -11.04 17.15 -15.08
C LYS A 48 -9.67 16.62 -15.54
N GLN A 49 -8.70 17.53 -15.76
CA GLN A 49 -7.34 17.15 -16.12
C GLN A 49 -6.63 16.43 -14.98
N LEU A 50 -6.81 16.89 -13.74
CA LEU A 50 -6.25 16.27 -12.53
C LEU A 50 -6.79 14.86 -12.32
N ILE A 51 -8.11 14.67 -12.44
CA ILE A 51 -8.76 13.35 -12.33
C ILE A 51 -8.23 12.39 -13.40
N LYS A 52 -8.07 12.88 -14.64
CA LYS A 52 -7.51 12.08 -15.74
C LYS A 52 -6.06 11.66 -15.44
N ALA A 53 -5.22 12.60 -14.96
CA ALA A 53 -3.84 12.33 -14.59
C ALA A 53 -3.73 11.34 -13.42
N HIS A 54 -4.56 11.51 -12.39
CA HIS A 54 -4.64 10.58 -11.26
C HIS A 54 -4.99 9.16 -11.71
N LYS A 55 -6.02 9.03 -12.55
CA LYS A 55 -6.45 7.72 -13.08
C LYS A 55 -5.40 7.07 -13.97
N LYS A 56 -4.67 7.86 -14.77
CA LYS A 56 -3.60 7.36 -15.64
C LYS A 56 -2.45 6.73 -14.86
N ASN A 57 -2.23 7.19 -13.63
CA ASN A 57 -1.18 6.70 -12.74
C ASN A 57 -1.65 5.60 -11.78
N ASP A 58 -2.81 4.98 -12.03
CA ASP A 58 -3.22 3.78 -11.33
C ASP A 58 -2.21 2.64 -11.60
N VAL A 59 -1.95 1.85 -10.56
CA VAL A 59 -0.96 0.77 -10.63
C VAL A 59 -1.46 -0.33 -11.55
N ASN A 60 -0.70 -0.60 -12.61
CA ASN A 60 -1.02 -1.67 -13.54
C ASN A 60 -0.29 -2.96 -13.14
N PHE A 61 -1.01 -3.88 -12.54
CA PHE A 61 -0.49 -5.18 -12.13
C PHE A 61 -1.59 -6.25 -12.15
N LYS A 62 -1.20 -7.51 -12.29
CA LYS A 62 -2.07 -8.67 -12.07
C LYS A 62 -1.94 -9.17 -10.62
N THR A 63 -0.70 -9.29 -10.16
CA THR A 63 -0.36 -9.72 -8.81
C THR A 63 0.72 -8.84 -8.23
N LEU A 64 0.70 -8.70 -6.90
CA LEU A 64 1.70 -7.98 -6.12
C LEU A 64 2.11 -8.85 -4.94
N GLN A 65 3.40 -8.93 -4.68
CA GLN A 65 3.98 -9.50 -3.47
C GLN A 65 4.86 -8.45 -2.80
N ALA A 66 4.78 -8.36 -1.49
CA ALA A 66 5.60 -7.43 -0.72
C ALA A 66 5.78 -7.90 0.73
N LYS A 67 6.64 -7.22 1.46
CA LYS A 67 6.69 -7.20 2.92
C LYS A 67 5.99 -5.94 3.41
N ALA A 68 5.05 -6.08 4.31
CA ALA A 68 4.36 -4.96 4.96
C ALA A 68 4.68 -4.96 6.45
N LYS A 69 5.49 -4.01 6.90
CA LYS A 69 5.66 -3.74 8.33
C LYS A 69 4.48 -2.90 8.78
N ILE A 70 3.68 -3.42 9.69
CA ILE A 70 2.46 -2.78 10.18
C ILE A 70 2.55 -2.62 11.68
N ASP A 71 2.45 -1.39 12.16
CA ASP A 71 2.33 -1.03 13.58
C ASP A 71 0.95 -0.43 13.80
N ILE A 72 0.20 -0.95 14.78
CA ILE A 72 -1.12 -0.45 15.19
C ILE A 72 -1.00 0.10 16.59
N THR A 73 -1.42 1.34 16.79
CA THR A 73 -1.45 2.02 18.09
C THR A 73 -2.89 2.40 18.44
N GLN A 74 -3.36 1.96 19.60
CA GLN A 74 -4.65 2.34 20.18
C GLN A 74 -4.44 2.71 21.65
N GLY A 75 -4.61 4.00 21.96
CA GLY A 75 -4.25 4.54 23.28
C GLY A 75 -2.77 4.30 23.56
N GLU A 76 -2.45 3.71 24.70
CA GLU A 76 -1.07 3.37 25.10
C GLU A 76 -0.55 2.04 24.54
N LYS A 77 -1.44 1.26 23.88
CA LYS A 77 -1.10 -0.06 23.36
C LYS A 77 -0.58 0.04 21.93
N LYS A 78 0.62 -0.49 21.72
CA LYS A 78 1.21 -0.62 20.38
C LYS A 78 1.51 -2.09 20.10
N LYS A 79 1.08 -2.56 18.94
CA LYS A 79 1.38 -3.90 18.41
C LYS A 79 1.84 -3.78 16.98
N GLY A 80 2.85 -4.54 16.60
CA GLY A 80 3.35 -4.52 15.24
C GLY A 80 3.99 -5.83 14.82
N ALA A 81 4.01 -6.06 13.52
CA ALA A 81 4.68 -7.19 12.89
C ALA A 81 4.98 -6.88 11.43
N THR A 82 5.89 -7.68 10.85
CA THR A 82 6.12 -7.66 9.40
C THR A 82 5.37 -8.83 8.77
N PHE A 83 4.42 -8.49 7.89
CA PHE A 83 3.58 -9.44 7.19
C PHE A 83 4.09 -9.68 5.78
N ASN A 84 3.84 -10.87 5.26
CA ASN A 84 3.81 -11.07 3.82
C ASN A 84 2.49 -10.52 3.29
N LEU A 85 2.57 -9.59 2.35
CA LEU A 85 1.42 -9.03 1.63
C LEU A 85 1.37 -9.63 0.23
N ARG A 86 0.22 -10.14 -0.17
CA ARG A 86 -0.04 -10.60 -1.53
C ARG A 86 -1.38 -10.08 -2.00
N ILE A 87 -1.41 -9.57 -3.23
CA ILE A 87 -2.63 -9.05 -3.84
C ILE A 87 -2.77 -9.68 -5.22
N GLN A 88 -3.94 -10.21 -5.51
CA GLN A 88 -4.41 -10.42 -6.87
C GLN A 88 -5.42 -9.32 -7.15
N LYS A 89 -5.12 -8.45 -8.11
CA LYS A 89 -5.90 -7.24 -8.38
C LYS A 89 -7.39 -7.58 -8.56
N ASP A 90 -8.24 -6.84 -7.87
CA ASP A 90 -9.69 -6.95 -7.87
C ASP A 90 -10.25 -8.30 -7.36
N LYS A 91 -9.42 -9.17 -6.79
CA LYS A 91 -9.84 -10.50 -6.35
C LYS A 91 -9.51 -10.83 -4.90
N ILE A 92 -8.25 -10.67 -4.49
CA ILE A 92 -7.78 -11.10 -3.16
C ILE A 92 -6.73 -10.13 -2.64
N ILE A 93 -6.86 -9.75 -1.36
CA ILE A 93 -5.80 -9.17 -0.54
C ILE A 93 -5.50 -10.15 0.58
N TRP A 94 -4.25 -10.53 0.76
CA TRP A 94 -3.84 -11.53 1.72
C TRP A 94 -2.63 -11.06 2.50
N LEU A 95 -2.69 -11.21 3.82
CA LEU A 95 -1.63 -10.89 4.77
C LEU A 95 -1.32 -12.12 5.61
N SER A 96 -0.05 -12.39 5.85
CA SER A 96 0.40 -13.46 6.74
C SER A 96 1.53 -12.98 7.63
N ALA A 97 1.34 -13.07 8.94
CA ALA A 97 2.38 -12.89 9.94
C ALA A 97 3.45 -14.01 9.84
N PRO A 98 4.64 -13.80 10.40
CA PRO A 98 5.68 -14.84 10.47
C PRO A 98 5.12 -16.16 11.00
N LEU A 99 5.59 -17.27 10.43
CA LEU A 99 5.15 -18.64 10.78
C LEU A 99 3.63 -18.87 10.66
N GLY A 100 2.91 -17.95 10.01
CA GLY A 100 1.45 -18.02 9.90
C GLY A 100 0.74 -17.90 11.25
N LEU A 101 1.30 -17.15 12.20
CA LEU A 101 0.71 -16.90 13.52
C LEU A 101 -0.61 -16.13 13.43
N ALA A 102 -0.75 -15.27 12.42
CA ALA A 102 -2.00 -14.61 12.06
C ALA A 102 -2.09 -14.51 10.55
N ARG A 103 -3.28 -14.65 10.00
CA ARG A 103 -3.54 -14.42 8.58
C ARG A 103 -4.86 -13.71 8.38
N MET A 104 -4.88 -12.86 7.34
CA MET A 104 -6.08 -12.20 6.86
C MET A 104 -6.22 -12.45 5.36
N LYS A 105 -7.44 -12.73 4.95
CA LYS A 105 -7.82 -12.88 3.55
C LYS A 105 -9.07 -12.06 3.28
N ILE A 106 -8.96 -11.13 2.35
CA ILE A 106 -10.02 -10.23 1.94
C ILE A 106 -10.36 -10.52 0.47
N THR A 107 -11.61 -10.75 0.19
CA THR A 107 -12.17 -10.89 -1.17
C THR A 107 -13.32 -9.88 -1.34
N PRO A 108 -13.86 -9.65 -2.55
CA PRO A 108 -15.02 -8.76 -2.72
C PRO A 108 -16.22 -9.10 -1.81
N ASP A 109 -16.40 -10.38 -1.46
CA ASP A 109 -17.57 -10.86 -0.74
C ASP A 109 -17.31 -11.12 0.75
N GLN A 110 -16.05 -11.19 1.20
CA GLN A 110 -15.72 -11.75 2.49
C GLN A 110 -14.43 -11.18 3.08
N VAL A 111 -14.43 -11.01 4.40
CA VAL A 111 -13.24 -10.71 5.22
C VAL A 111 -13.05 -11.88 6.18
N GLN A 112 -11.89 -12.51 6.13
CA GLN A 112 -11.52 -13.62 7.00
C GLN A 112 -10.20 -13.33 7.69
N PHE A 113 -10.11 -13.68 8.96
CA PHE A 113 -8.92 -13.47 9.78
C PHE A 113 -8.81 -14.57 10.82
N TYR A 114 -7.61 -14.99 11.17
CA TYR A 114 -7.36 -15.76 12.39
C TYR A 114 -6.07 -15.33 13.06
N ASN A 115 -6.02 -15.53 14.38
CA ASN A 115 -4.86 -15.32 15.21
C ASN A 115 -4.62 -16.54 16.11
N LYS A 116 -3.46 -17.19 15.93
CA LYS A 116 -3.07 -18.37 16.72
C LYS A 116 -2.59 -18.01 18.13
N THR A 117 -2.24 -16.74 18.36
CA THR A 117 -1.72 -16.30 19.66
C THR A 117 -2.80 -16.36 20.74
N ASP A 118 -4.04 -16.04 20.38
CA ASP A 118 -5.20 -16.01 21.27
C ASP A 118 -6.31 -16.98 20.84
N ASN A 119 -6.06 -17.80 19.80
CA ASN A 119 -7.00 -18.78 19.26
C ASN A 119 -8.34 -18.17 18.85
N THR A 120 -8.29 -17.02 18.17
CA THR A 120 -9.46 -16.31 17.68
C THR A 120 -9.51 -16.29 16.15
N TYR A 121 -10.71 -16.13 15.61
CA TYR A 121 -10.95 -15.93 14.20
C TYR A 121 -12.12 -14.99 13.94
N PHE A 122 -12.17 -14.46 12.73
CA PHE A 122 -13.30 -13.75 12.18
C PHE A 122 -13.59 -14.30 10.78
N ASP A 123 -14.84 -14.52 10.48
CA ASP A 123 -15.32 -14.97 9.17
C ASP A 123 -16.62 -14.25 8.86
N GLY A 124 -16.58 -13.19 8.09
CA GLY A 124 -17.74 -12.36 7.87
C GLY A 124 -17.60 -11.36 6.72
N ASN A 125 -18.33 -10.27 6.82
CA ASN A 125 -18.35 -9.18 5.86
C ASN A 125 -17.35 -8.07 6.23
N TYR A 126 -17.47 -6.91 5.59
CA TYR A 126 -16.60 -5.75 5.82
C TYR A 126 -16.87 -4.98 7.13
N GLN A 127 -17.80 -5.43 7.97
CA GLN A 127 -18.15 -4.76 9.22
C GLN A 127 -16.91 -4.55 10.12
N LEU A 128 -16.06 -5.58 10.25
CA LEU A 128 -14.82 -5.50 11.04
C LEU A 128 -13.91 -4.34 10.59
N LEU A 129 -13.70 -4.21 9.29
CA LEU A 129 -12.85 -3.15 8.73
C LEU A 129 -13.54 -1.79 8.75
N SER A 130 -14.84 -1.76 8.52
CA SER A 130 -15.65 -0.54 8.55
C SER A 130 -15.77 0.04 9.96
N ASP A 131 -15.93 -0.80 10.97
CA ASP A 131 -15.94 -0.38 12.36
C ASP A 131 -14.60 0.20 12.79
N PHE A 132 -13.49 -0.41 12.36
CA PHE A 132 -12.16 0.13 12.64
C PHE A 132 -11.94 1.50 11.98
N ALA A 133 -12.31 1.65 10.72
CA ALA A 133 -12.12 2.90 9.98
C ALA A 133 -13.13 3.99 10.36
N GLY A 134 -14.27 3.62 10.91
CA GLY A 134 -15.39 4.52 11.15
C GLY A 134 -16.18 4.89 9.89
N PHE A 135 -15.91 4.27 8.76
CA PHE A 135 -16.54 4.50 7.46
C PHE A 135 -16.80 3.18 6.75
N GLU A 136 -17.83 3.13 5.93
CA GLU A 136 -18.14 1.95 5.14
C GLU A 136 -17.02 1.64 4.14
N LEU A 137 -16.43 0.46 4.29
CA LEU A 137 -15.39 -0.08 3.40
C LEU A 137 -15.93 -1.25 2.58
N ASP A 138 -15.35 -1.44 1.42
CA ASP A 138 -15.47 -2.59 0.55
C ASP A 138 -14.08 -2.98 0.01
N PHE A 139 -14.00 -4.03 -0.79
CA PHE A 139 -12.74 -4.51 -1.34
C PHE A 139 -12.02 -3.42 -2.15
N LYS A 140 -12.75 -2.73 -3.04
CA LYS A 140 -12.17 -1.71 -3.91
C LYS A 140 -11.60 -0.54 -3.13
N LYS A 141 -12.31 -0.08 -2.09
CA LYS A 141 -11.83 0.99 -1.21
C LYS A 141 -10.55 0.59 -0.48
N VAL A 142 -10.49 -0.62 0.07
CA VAL A 142 -9.28 -1.13 0.73
C VAL A 142 -8.12 -1.23 -0.25
N GLN A 143 -8.34 -1.80 -1.43
CA GLN A 143 -7.32 -1.89 -2.47
C GLN A 143 -6.84 -0.50 -2.92
N ASN A 144 -7.75 0.46 -3.12
CA ASN A 144 -7.40 1.81 -3.50
C ASN A 144 -6.57 2.54 -2.43
N ILE A 145 -6.88 2.35 -1.15
CA ILE A 145 -6.06 2.88 -0.05
C ILE A 145 -4.63 2.33 -0.14
N LEU A 146 -4.46 1.04 -0.34
CA LEU A 146 -3.13 0.41 -0.46
C LEU A 146 -2.35 0.89 -1.70
N MET A 147 -3.04 1.34 -2.74
CA MET A 147 -2.45 1.77 -4.00
C MET A 147 -2.32 3.29 -4.15
N GLY A 148 -2.73 4.08 -3.16
CA GLY A 148 -2.68 5.54 -3.23
C GLY A 148 -3.68 6.15 -4.21
N GLN A 149 -4.81 5.48 -4.42
CA GLN A 149 -5.89 5.89 -5.30
C GLN A 149 -7.07 6.46 -4.52
N ALA A 150 -7.86 7.31 -5.18
CA ALA A 150 -9.09 7.86 -4.62
C ALA A 150 -10.05 6.73 -4.19
N ILE A 151 -10.66 6.89 -3.02
CA ILE A 151 -11.51 5.88 -2.40
C ILE A 151 -12.87 5.74 -3.10
N TYR A 152 -13.36 6.83 -3.71
CA TYR A 152 -14.59 6.86 -4.52
C TYR A 152 -14.29 7.11 -5.99
N ASP A 153 -15.22 6.79 -6.87
CA ASP A 153 -15.13 7.14 -8.28
C ASP A 153 -15.26 8.67 -8.45
N LEU A 154 -14.18 9.29 -8.89
CA LEU A 154 -14.11 10.75 -9.06
C LEU A 154 -15.01 11.29 -10.20
N LYS A 155 -15.59 10.41 -11.01
CA LYS A 155 -16.50 10.79 -12.09
C LYS A 155 -17.97 10.88 -11.65
N GLU A 156 -18.31 10.33 -10.49
CA GLU A 156 -19.70 10.31 -10.00
C GLU A 156 -20.24 11.70 -9.65
N LYS A 157 -19.34 12.61 -9.24
CA LYS A 157 -19.72 13.97 -8.81
C LYS A 157 -18.81 15.02 -9.44
N PRO A 158 -19.31 16.25 -9.68
CA PRO A 158 -18.48 17.38 -10.03
C PRO A 158 -17.49 17.71 -8.91
N HIS A 159 -16.24 17.98 -9.27
CA HIS A 159 -15.17 18.35 -8.36
C HIS A 159 -14.61 19.73 -8.70
N GLU A 160 -14.05 20.38 -7.72
CA GLU A 160 -13.22 21.57 -7.83
C GLU A 160 -11.81 21.28 -7.34
N VAL A 161 -10.85 22.07 -7.78
CA VAL A 161 -9.43 21.94 -7.41
C VAL A 161 -8.92 23.25 -6.86
N ASN A 162 -8.19 23.16 -5.75
CA ASN A 162 -7.41 24.23 -5.14
C ASN A 162 -5.97 23.76 -4.94
N ILE A 163 -5.08 24.64 -4.51
CA ILE A 163 -3.69 24.32 -4.20
C ILE A 163 -3.45 24.66 -2.73
N GLN A 164 -2.90 23.71 -2.00
CA GLN A 164 -2.48 23.88 -0.62
C GLN A 164 -1.16 23.10 -0.40
N ASP A 165 -0.16 23.75 0.18
CA ASP A 165 1.13 23.15 0.51
C ASP A 165 1.74 22.34 -0.65
N ASN A 166 1.71 22.91 -1.85
CA ASN A 166 2.16 22.28 -3.09
C ASN A 166 1.44 20.97 -3.48
N SER A 167 0.27 20.72 -2.91
CA SER A 167 -0.63 19.64 -3.31
C SER A 167 -1.83 20.21 -4.05
N TYR A 168 -2.35 19.46 -5.00
CA TYR A 168 -3.68 19.71 -5.55
C TYR A 168 -4.73 19.18 -4.57
N VAL A 169 -5.61 20.05 -4.08
CA VAL A 169 -6.75 19.66 -3.25
C VAL A 169 -7.96 19.48 -4.14
N LEU A 170 -8.35 18.26 -4.38
CA LEU A 170 -9.55 17.88 -5.12
C LEU A 170 -10.67 17.60 -4.13
N GLN A 171 -11.81 18.25 -4.30
CA GLN A 171 -12.99 18.05 -3.46
C GLN A 171 -14.28 18.11 -4.28
N PRO A 172 -15.36 17.44 -3.84
CA PRO A 172 -16.68 17.64 -4.45
C PRO A 172 -17.05 19.12 -4.43
N LYS A 173 -17.62 19.63 -5.51
CA LYS A 173 -18.11 21.04 -5.57
C LYS A 173 -19.14 21.33 -4.49
N THR A 174 -19.95 20.32 -4.16
CA THR A 174 -20.90 20.37 -3.04
C THR A 174 -20.53 19.27 -2.06
N GLN A 175 -20.03 19.67 -0.90
CA GLN A 175 -19.76 18.73 0.19
C GLN A 175 -21.09 18.27 0.83
N ASP A 176 -21.14 17.00 1.15
CA ASP A 176 -22.25 16.44 1.93
C ASP A 176 -22.06 16.79 3.41
N VAL A 177 -23.08 17.30 4.08
CA VAL A 177 -23.04 17.59 5.53
C VAL A 177 -22.80 16.34 6.37
N LEU A 178 -23.09 15.16 5.81
CA LEU A 178 -22.87 13.87 6.47
C LEU A 178 -21.50 13.27 6.18
N LEU A 179 -20.81 13.76 5.11
CA LEU A 179 -19.49 13.29 4.72
C LEU A 179 -18.74 14.37 3.95
N GLU A 180 -17.77 14.97 4.59
CA GLU A 180 -16.79 15.84 3.94
C GLU A 180 -15.61 15.02 3.43
N LEU A 181 -15.13 15.33 2.23
CA LEU A 181 -14.13 14.54 1.53
C LEU A 181 -13.12 15.42 0.82
N PHE A 182 -11.82 15.19 1.08
CA PHE A 182 -10.71 15.90 0.45
C PHE A 182 -9.65 14.92 -0.03
N TYR A 183 -9.19 15.10 -1.26
CA TYR A 183 -8.06 14.38 -1.83
C TYR A 183 -6.93 15.38 -2.08
N LEU A 184 -5.81 15.21 -1.38
CA LEU A 184 -4.60 15.97 -1.63
C LEU A 184 -3.72 15.14 -2.57
N MET A 185 -3.51 15.65 -3.80
CA MET A 185 -2.77 14.93 -4.83
C MET A 185 -1.38 15.52 -5.04
N ASN A 186 -0.41 14.64 -5.22
CA ASN A 186 0.97 15.02 -5.47
C ASN A 186 1.13 15.69 -6.83
N ALA A 187 1.86 16.80 -6.87
CA ALA A 187 2.08 17.58 -8.08
C ALA A 187 2.99 16.90 -9.11
N SER A 188 3.76 15.88 -8.71
CA SER A 188 4.67 15.16 -9.62
C SER A 188 4.03 13.94 -10.25
N HIS A 189 3.39 13.08 -9.46
CA HIS A 189 2.87 11.79 -9.93
C HIS A 189 1.36 11.66 -9.81
N PHE A 190 0.66 12.68 -9.31
CA PHE A 190 -0.81 12.77 -9.22
C PHE A 190 -1.49 11.67 -8.41
N LYS A 191 -0.74 10.90 -7.63
CA LYS A 191 -1.29 10.00 -6.61
C LYS A 191 -1.52 10.78 -5.32
N LEU A 192 -2.20 10.17 -4.35
CA LEU A 192 -2.56 10.87 -3.13
C LEU A 192 -1.33 11.18 -2.26
N ASN A 193 -1.24 12.40 -1.76
CA ASN A 193 -0.45 12.75 -0.58
C ASN A 193 -1.27 12.49 0.70
N SER A 194 -2.59 12.76 0.64
CA SER A 194 -3.50 12.53 1.75
C SER A 194 -4.93 12.32 1.26
N LEU A 195 -5.65 11.46 1.93
CA LEU A 195 -7.10 11.32 1.89
C LEU A 195 -7.64 11.76 3.24
N GLN A 196 -8.63 12.66 3.26
CA GLN A 196 -9.27 13.13 4.47
C GLN A 196 -10.78 12.99 4.35
N MET A 197 -11.39 12.30 5.31
CA MET A 197 -12.82 12.07 5.39
C MET A 197 -13.32 12.46 6.78
N ALA A 198 -14.38 13.26 6.84
CA ALA A 198 -14.97 13.70 8.10
C ALA A 198 -16.50 13.48 8.11
N GLN A 199 -17.00 12.91 9.17
CA GLN A 199 -18.40 12.82 9.50
C GLN A 199 -18.65 13.60 10.80
N SER A 200 -18.76 14.93 10.70
CA SER A 200 -18.80 15.82 11.86
C SER A 200 -19.96 15.49 12.82
N VAL A 201 -21.13 15.13 12.29
CA VAL A 201 -22.30 14.73 13.10
C VAL A 201 -22.02 13.49 13.95
N LYS A 202 -21.26 12.53 13.40
CA LYS A 202 -20.87 11.29 14.10
C LYS A 202 -19.55 11.43 14.84
N ARG A 203 -18.91 12.60 14.79
CA ARG A 203 -17.58 12.88 15.37
C ARG A 203 -16.54 11.86 14.94
N ARG A 204 -16.58 11.48 13.65
CA ARG A 204 -15.65 10.54 13.02
C ARG A 204 -14.76 11.24 12.02
N PHE A 205 -13.49 10.84 12.00
CA PHE A 205 -12.50 11.34 11.08
C PHE A 205 -11.57 10.21 10.65
N LEU A 206 -11.28 10.15 9.36
CA LEU A 206 -10.29 9.23 8.78
C LEU A 206 -9.33 10.04 7.93
N GLN A 207 -8.05 9.90 8.21
CA GLN A 207 -6.97 10.46 7.39
C GLN A 207 -6.00 9.36 6.99
N VAL A 208 -5.67 9.32 5.71
CA VAL A 208 -4.64 8.43 5.17
C VAL A 208 -3.57 9.29 4.53
N ASP A 209 -2.38 9.31 5.15
CA ASP A 209 -1.22 10.05 4.67
C ASP A 209 -0.24 9.10 3.98
N TYR A 210 0.14 9.45 2.76
CA TYR A 210 1.15 8.75 1.99
C TYR A 210 2.48 9.49 2.16
N LYS A 211 3.29 9.04 3.12
CA LYS A 211 4.54 9.70 3.48
C LYS A 211 5.61 9.58 2.41
N SER A 212 5.62 8.46 1.69
CA SER A 212 6.52 8.22 0.57
C SER A 212 5.96 7.21 -0.42
N TYR A 213 6.49 7.28 -1.64
CA TYR A 213 6.23 6.37 -2.75
C TYR A 213 7.52 5.75 -3.25
N GLN A 214 7.41 4.66 -3.98
CA GLN A 214 8.50 3.93 -4.61
C GLN A 214 8.15 3.60 -6.06
N ASP A 215 9.15 3.54 -6.92
CA ASP A 215 9.00 3.09 -8.30
C ASP A 215 9.30 1.60 -8.39
N VAL A 216 8.34 0.84 -8.89
CA VAL A 216 8.46 -0.59 -9.13
C VAL A 216 7.97 -0.90 -10.55
N ASP A 217 8.87 -1.28 -11.43
CA ASP A 217 8.55 -1.59 -12.84
C ASP A 217 7.72 -0.46 -13.51
N LYS A 218 8.14 0.79 -13.32
CA LYS A 218 7.48 2.02 -13.80
C LYS A 218 6.10 2.30 -13.18
N ASN A 219 5.76 1.63 -12.11
CA ASN A 219 4.57 1.93 -11.32
C ASN A 219 4.94 2.68 -10.04
N VAL A 220 4.20 3.74 -9.75
CA VAL A 220 4.34 4.52 -8.52
C VAL A 220 3.47 3.87 -7.45
N ILE A 221 4.11 3.25 -6.46
CA ILE A 221 3.44 2.47 -5.41
C ILE A 221 3.72 3.10 -4.06
N PRO A 222 2.74 3.21 -3.14
CA PRO A 222 2.98 3.68 -1.79
C PRO A 222 4.07 2.87 -1.09
N LYS A 223 4.96 3.56 -0.38
CA LYS A 223 5.99 2.94 0.46
C LYS A 223 5.63 3.08 1.94
N GLU A 224 5.34 4.28 2.39
CA GLU A 224 4.96 4.56 3.77
C GLU A 224 3.56 5.17 3.80
N ILE A 225 2.66 4.51 4.52
CA ILE A 225 1.27 4.91 4.68
C ILE A 225 0.98 5.06 6.16
N LYS A 226 0.38 6.18 6.57
CA LYS A 226 -0.13 6.40 7.91
C LYS A 226 -1.64 6.58 7.87
N ILE A 227 -2.36 5.75 8.63
CA ILE A 227 -3.81 5.85 8.75
C ILE A 227 -4.13 6.31 10.16
N ILE A 228 -4.97 7.36 10.26
CA ILE A 228 -5.46 7.93 11.50
C ILE A 228 -6.98 7.81 11.48
N ALA A 229 -7.53 7.02 12.38
CA ALA A 229 -8.99 6.88 12.56
C ALA A 229 -9.38 7.43 13.92
N VAL A 230 -10.31 8.37 13.95
CA VAL A 230 -10.80 9.02 15.17
C VAL A 230 -12.31 8.87 15.27
N GLU A 231 -12.80 8.46 16.42
CA GLU A 231 -14.21 8.50 16.78
C GLU A 231 -14.33 9.10 18.18
N ASP A 232 -15.01 10.24 18.28
CA ASP A 232 -15.06 11.05 19.51
C ASP A 232 -13.65 11.41 20.00
N THR A 233 -13.21 10.82 21.12
CA THR A 233 -11.89 10.99 21.71
C THR A 233 -10.97 9.81 21.48
N ASP A 234 -11.48 8.72 20.88
CA ASP A 234 -10.71 7.51 20.61
C ASP A 234 -9.95 7.64 19.29
N GLU A 235 -8.66 7.34 19.33
CA GLU A 235 -7.78 7.38 18.18
C GLU A 235 -7.11 6.02 17.96
N ALA A 236 -7.12 5.56 16.72
CA ALA A 236 -6.33 4.44 16.26
C ALA A 236 -5.38 4.89 15.15
N LEU A 237 -4.13 4.48 15.23
CA LEU A 237 -3.09 4.76 14.24
C LEU A 237 -2.60 3.46 13.63
N ILE A 238 -2.44 3.45 12.31
CA ILE A 238 -1.70 2.40 11.60
C ILE A 238 -0.54 3.06 10.87
N ASP A 239 0.67 2.64 11.19
CA ASP A 239 1.86 2.94 10.41
C ASP A 239 2.22 1.70 9.58
N MET A 240 2.28 1.86 8.26
CA MET A 240 2.58 0.77 7.33
C MET A 240 3.77 1.13 6.44
N GLU A 241 4.74 0.23 6.35
CA GLU A 241 5.84 0.34 5.40
C GLU A 241 5.84 -0.87 4.46
N ILE A 242 5.67 -0.61 3.17
CA ILE A 242 5.63 -1.62 2.11
C ILE A 242 7.01 -1.71 1.45
N LYS A 243 7.63 -2.89 1.52
CA LYS A 243 8.99 -3.15 1.02
C LYS A 243 9.03 -4.38 0.13
N SER A 244 10.12 -4.50 -0.63
CA SER A 244 10.42 -5.69 -1.44
C SER A 244 9.26 -6.05 -2.37
N VAL A 245 8.73 -5.06 -3.07
CA VAL A 245 7.58 -5.22 -3.96
C VAL A 245 8.01 -5.94 -5.24
N THR A 246 7.29 -6.98 -5.59
CA THR A 246 7.41 -7.70 -6.87
C THR A 246 6.03 -7.75 -7.53
N LEU A 247 5.96 -7.37 -8.80
CA LEU A 247 4.73 -7.36 -9.58
C LEU A 247 4.69 -8.54 -10.55
N ASN A 248 3.48 -9.04 -10.80
CA ASN A 248 3.17 -10.01 -11.84
C ASN A 248 3.87 -11.38 -11.71
N GLY A 249 4.31 -11.73 -10.49
CA GLY A 249 4.82 -13.06 -10.17
C GLY A 249 3.70 -14.04 -9.83
N GLU A 250 4.06 -15.32 -9.75
CA GLU A 250 3.13 -16.34 -9.25
C GLU A 250 2.87 -16.14 -7.76
N VAL A 251 1.61 -16.17 -7.36
CA VAL A 251 1.19 -16.02 -5.96
C VAL A 251 0.24 -17.12 -5.54
N ARG A 252 0.32 -17.49 -4.26
CA ARG A 252 -0.62 -18.41 -3.62
C ARG A 252 -1.18 -17.73 -2.38
N PHE A 253 -2.42 -18.06 -2.03
CA PHE A 253 -3.15 -17.44 -0.92
C PHE A 253 -3.61 -18.50 0.09
N PRO A 254 -2.68 -19.26 0.74
CA PRO A 254 -3.05 -20.31 1.66
C PRO A 254 -3.76 -19.73 2.88
N PHE A 255 -5.00 -20.14 3.08
CA PHE A 255 -5.83 -19.70 4.19
C PHE A 255 -6.74 -20.83 4.66
N ARG A 256 -6.70 -21.12 5.93
CA ARG A 256 -7.61 -22.06 6.59
C ARG A 256 -7.73 -21.67 8.07
N ILE A 257 -8.93 -21.41 8.52
CA ILE A 257 -9.21 -21.17 9.94
C ILE A 257 -8.99 -22.49 10.68
N PRO A 258 -8.13 -22.51 11.73
CA PRO A 258 -7.90 -23.72 12.51
C PRO A 258 -9.18 -24.12 13.28
N SER A 259 -9.36 -25.40 13.50
CA SER A 259 -10.46 -25.90 14.32
C SER A 259 -10.29 -25.53 15.80
N GLY A 260 -11.41 -25.32 16.49
CA GLY A 260 -11.40 -25.05 17.93
C GLY A 260 -11.07 -23.61 18.32
N TYR A 261 -11.01 -22.69 17.32
CA TYR A 261 -10.86 -21.26 17.60
C TYR A 261 -12.19 -20.61 17.92
N THR A 262 -12.15 -19.55 18.73
CA THR A 262 -13.31 -18.74 19.11
C THR A 262 -13.55 -17.63 18.10
N GLU A 263 -14.78 -17.49 17.64
CA GLU A 263 -15.17 -16.39 16.74
C GLU A 263 -15.16 -15.07 17.48
N ILE A 264 -14.63 -14.03 16.80
CA ILE A 264 -14.69 -12.64 17.27
C ILE A 264 -16.08 -12.12 16.99
N GLU A 265 -16.85 -11.78 18.04
CA GLU A 265 -18.14 -11.11 17.93
C GLU A 265 -17.92 -9.61 17.77
N LEU A 266 -18.60 -9.01 16.78
CA LEU A 266 -18.65 -7.57 16.60
C LEU A 266 -19.83 -7.03 17.40
N ASN A 267 -19.59 -6.05 18.28
CA ASN A 267 -20.58 -5.39 19.11
C ASN A 267 -21.37 -4.35 18.31
#